data_e859b9eb597728aa0324262f4f787290
#
_entry.id   e859b9eb597728aa0324262f4f787290
#
_cell.length_a   1.000
_cell.length_b   1.000
_cell.length_c   1.000
_cell.angle_alpha   90.00
_cell.angle_beta   90.00
_cell.angle_gamma   90.00
#
_symmetry.space_group_name_H-M   'P 1'
#
loop_
_entity.id
_entity.type
_entity.pdbx_description
1 polymer ?
#
loop_
_entity_poly.entity_id
_entity_poly.type
_entity_poly.pdbx_seq_one_letter_code
_entity_poly.pdbx_strand_id
1 'polypeptide(L)'
;MPLRDKPFLALGLRLAAMVMLSLMLLLVKLTGERGMPLPETMFWRQAIPAMILLAWLTASGQLRSLRTTRPWVHFRRAMVGTAGMFLTLGVVQILPLAEATVLGFTTPVFAVILSALLLKEHVGVWRWTAVTVGLLGIVIIAGPAQAELPALGIAVGVGAAFMVALVSIQLRDLGRTEEPLTVVFYFSAMSAPLLALFLFHTGVHHDAVGWLMLLGIGVAGLAAQVLMTAALRLGRVSSVIVMDYSQLGWATLWGWLVFDHLPPSTTWIGAPVVIAAGLIIAWREHVHARETQTGPLLA
;
A
#
# COMPACT_ATOMS: atom_id res chain seq x y z
N MET A 1 -4.56 -28.88 5.77
CA MET A 1 -6.01 -28.66 6.00
C MET A 1 -6.44 -27.51 5.12
N PRO A 2 -7.39 -27.65 4.19
CA PRO A 2 -7.93 -26.53 3.46
C PRO A 2 -8.56 -25.59 4.48
N LEU A 3 -8.07 -24.35 4.55
CA LEU A 3 -8.64 -23.30 5.39
C LEU A 3 -10.08 -23.09 4.92
N ARG A 4 -11.05 -23.31 5.82
CA ARG A 4 -12.48 -23.12 5.54
C ARG A 4 -12.67 -21.69 5.06
N ASP A 5 -13.17 -21.48 3.83
CA ASP A 5 -13.57 -20.17 3.32
C ASP A 5 -14.54 -19.50 4.31
N LYS A 6 -14.08 -18.42 4.94
CA LYS A 6 -14.88 -17.59 5.86
C LYS A 6 -15.02 -16.19 5.24
N PRO A 7 -15.84 -16.04 4.19
CA PRO A 7 -15.86 -14.83 3.38
C PRO A 7 -16.21 -13.56 4.19
N PHE A 8 -17.18 -13.63 5.08
CA PHE A 8 -17.57 -12.47 5.91
C PHE A 8 -16.46 -12.05 6.89
N LEU A 9 -15.75 -13.02 7.48
CA LEU A 9 -14.62 -12.73 8.34
C LEU A 9 -13.47 -12.10 7.54
N ALA A 10 -13.19 -12.61 6.33
CA ALA A 10 -12.18 -12.05 5.44
C ALA A 10 -12.49 -10.59 5.04
N LEU A 11 -13.74 -10.30 4.71
CA LEU A 11 -14.19 -8.92 4.40
C LEU A 11 -14.04 -8.01 5.62
N GLY A 12 -14.46 -8.47 6.81
CA GLY A 12 -14.33 -7.70 8.05
C GLY A 12 -12.87 -7.40 8.41
N LEU A 13 -11.97 -8.40 8.28
CA LEU A 13 -10.53 -8.22 8.50
C LEU A 13 -9.92 -7.24 7.50
N ARG A 14 -10.35 -7.29 6.22
CA ARG A 14 -9.86 -6.36 5.21
C ARG A 14 -10.33 -4.93 5.48
N LEU A 15 -11.59 -4.76 5.85
CA LEU A 15 -12.13 -3.46 6.23
C LEU A 15 -11.38 -2.90 7.44
N ALA A 16 -11.16 -3.70 8.49
CA ALA A 16 -10.35 -3.31 9.64
C ALA A 16 -8.91 -2.92 9.25
N ALA A 17 -8.32 -3.65 8.29
CA ALA A 17 -7.01 -3.29 7.75
C ALA A 17 -7.00 -1.91 7.08
N MET A 18 -8.07 -1.57 6.33
CA MET A 18 -8.18 -0.24 5.70
C MET A 18 -8.36 0.88 6.72
N VAL A 19 -9.08 0.62 7.83
CA VAL A 19 -9.16 1.56 8.96
C VAL A 19 -7.77 1.79 9.56
N MET A 20 -7.01 0.72 9.84
CA MET A 20 -5.66 0.84 10.40
C MET A 20 -4.70 1.57 9.44
N LEU A 21 -4.80 1.27 8.14
CA LEU A 21 -3.98 1.93 7.13
C LEU A 21 -4.31 3.41 7.01
N SER A 22 -5.59 3.78 6.99
CA SER A 22 -6.02 5.18 6.94
C SER A 22 -5.65 5.95 8.21
N LEU A 23 -5.75 5.32 9.38
CA LEU A 23 -5.28 5.89 10.65
C LEU A 23 -3.77 6.13 10.63
N MET A 24 -3.00 5.17 10.11
CA MET A 24 -1.56 5.35 9.94
C MET A 24 -1.25 6.56 9.04
N LEU A 25 -1.94 6.70 7.91
CA LEU A 25 -1.74 7.84 6.99
C LEU A 25 -2.14 9.17 7.63
N LEU A 26 -3.23 9.20 8.42
CA LEU A 26 -3.60 10.36 9.22
C LEU A 26 -2.46 10.76 10.18
N LEU A 27 -1.92 9.80 10.94
CA LEU A 27 -0.82 10.08 11.87
C LEU A 27 0.44 10.57 11.14
N VAL A 28 0.74 10.01 9.95
CA VAL A 28 1.85 10.50 9.10
C VAL A 28 1.63 11.94 8.66
N LYS A 29 0.40 12.32 8.31
CA LYS A 29 0.09 13.70 7.95
C LYS A 29 0.25 14.62 9.15
N LEU A 30 -0.27 14.25 10.31
CA LEU A 30 -0.16 15.02 11.55
C LEU A 30 1.31 15.17 12.01
N THR A 31 2.16 14.14 11.84
CA THR A 31 3.61 14.29 12.13
C THR A 31 4.27 15.28 11.19
N GLY A 32 3.89 15.31 9.89
CA GLY A 32 4.36 16.29 8.94
C GLY A 32 3.97 17.73 9.32
N GLU A 33 2.71 17.97 9.74
CA GLU A 33 2.24 19.28 10.21
C GLU A 33 2.94 19.76 11.48
N ARG A 34 3.42 18.83 12.32
CA ARG A 34 4.26 19.14 13.48
C ARG A 34 5.74 19.36 13.13
N GLY A 35 6.10 19.36 11.85
CA GLY A 35 7.48 19.54 11.38
C GLY A 35 8.39 18.34 11.62
N MET A 36 7.83 17.16 11.91
CA MET A 36 8.65 15.94 12.03
C MET A 36 9.16 15.53 10.64
N PRO A 37 10.47 15.27 10.52
CA PRO A 37 11.06 14.86 9.25
C PRO A 37 10.51 13.54 8.76
N LEU A 38 10.17 13.46 7.47
CA LEU A 38 9.65 12.24 6.85
C LEU A 38 10.56 11.02 7.07
N PRO A 39 11.91 11.10 6.95
CA PRO A 39 12.79 9.96 7.21
C PRO A 39 12.67 9.40 8.61
N GLU A 40 12.42 10.25 9.61
CA GLU A 40 12.23 9.82 11.00
C GLU A 40 10.91 9.07 11.18
N THR A 41 9.82 9.60 10.63
CA THR A 41 8.52 8.93 10.59
C THR A 41 8.63 7.56 9.90
N MET A 42 9.37 7.48 8.79
CA MET A 42 9.63 6.23 8.07
C MET A 42 10.47 5.25 8.90
N PHE A 43 11.47 5.75 9.62
CA PHE A 43 12.29 4.92 10.50
C PHE A 43 11.43 4.23 11.55
N TRP A 44 10.64 4.96 12.33
CA TRP A 44 9.80 4.39 13.37
C TRP A 44 8.71 3.48 12.82
N ARG A 45 8.16 3.81 11.64
CA ARG A 45 7.24 2.92 10.93
C ARG A 45 7.85 1.55 10.59
N GLN A 46 9.16 1.47 10.43
CA GLN A 46 9.87 0.22 10.13
C GLN A 46 10.49 -0.41 11.40
N ALA A 47 11.07 0.38 12.26
CA ALA A 47 11.72 -0.11 13.48
C ALA A 47 10.72 -0.79 14.44
N ILE A 48 9.55 -0.19 14.66
CA ILE A 48 8.54 -0.73 15.57
C ILE A 48 8.03 -2.11 15.10
N PRO A 49 7.58 -2.32 13.85
CA PRO A 49 7.25 -3.65 13.34
C PRO A 49 8.41 -4.66 13.43
N ALA A 50 9.63 -4.24 13.11
CA ALA A 50 10.79 -5.12 13.21
C ALA A 50 11.02 -5.61 14.65
N MET A 51 10.96 -4.70 15.62
CA MET A 51 11.11 -5.01 17.04
C MET A 51 9.98 -5.91 17.55
N ILE A 52 8.73 -5.60 17.23
CA ILE A 52 7.56 -6.39 17.64
C ILE A 52 7.64 -7.80 17.06
N LEU A 53 7.91 -7.92 15.75
CA LEU A 53 8.02 -9.22 15.09
C LEU A 53 9.19 -10.03 15.61
N LEU A 54 10.34 -9.40 15.85
CA LEU A 54 11.50 -10.08 16.42
C LEU A 54 11.21 -10.59 17.84
N ALA A 55 10.62 -9.74 18.69
CA ALA A 55 10.23 -10.11 20.05
C ALA A 55 9.21 -11.26 20.05
N TRP A 56 8.22 -11.21 19.16
CA TRP A 56 7.22 -12.27 19.02
C TRP A 56 7.83 -13.59 18.52
N LEU A 57 8.70 -13.55 17.50
CA LEU A 57 9.35 -14.73 16.95
C LEU A 57 10.34 -15.38 17.93
N THR A 58 11.02 -14.57 18.76
CA THR A 58 11.89 -15.08 19.83
C THR A 58 11.06 -15.75 20.93
N ALA A 59 10.01 -15.08 21.41
CA ALA A 59 9.14 -15.61 22.46
C ALA A 59 8.39 -16.88 22.04
N SER A 60 8.00 -16.99 20.76
CA SER A 60 7.30 -18.16 20.21
C SER A 60 8.25 -19.28 19.74
N GLY A 61 9.57 -19.09 19.82
CA GLY A 61 10.56 -20.07 19.35
C GLY A 61 10.59 -20.25 17.83
N GLN A 62 9.99 -19.33 17.07
CA GLN A 62 9.83 -19.42 15.62
C GLN A 62 10.91 -18.66 14.82
N LEU A 63 12.05 -18.36 15.41
CA LEU A 63 13.16 -17.67 14.70
C LEU A 63 13.64 -18.42 13.45
N ARG A 64 13.42 -19.73 13.37
CA ARG A 64 13.78 -20.53 12.20
C ARG A 64 12.97 -20.15 10.95
N SER A 65 11.78 -19.57 11.09
CA SER A 65 10.97 -19.09 9.97
C SER A 65 11.63 -17.92 9.23
N LEU A 66 12.55 -17.21 9.88
CA LEU A 66 13.32 -16.14 9.22
C LEU A 66 14.46 -16.64 8.31
N ARG A 67 14.69 -17.97 8.24
CA ARG A 67 15.72 -18.49 7.33
C ARG A 67 15.28 -18.30 5.89
N THR A 68 16.08 -17.58 5.12
CA THR A 68 15.88 -17.36 3.68
C THR A 68 17.11 -17.81 2.89
N THR A 69 16.90 -18.36 1.74
CA THR A 69 17.95 -18.64 0.73
C THR A 69 18.13 -17.49 -0.26
N ARG A 70 17.30 -16.43 -0.15
CA ARG A 70 17.24 -15.32 -1.13
C ARG A 70 17.49 -13.94 -0.50
N PRO A 71 18.55 -13.73 0.32
CA PRO A 71 18.76 -12.47 1.05
C PRO A 71 18.91 -11.25 0.12
N TRP A 72 19.51 -11.43 -1.06
CA TRP A 72 19.66 -10.37 -2.05
C TRP A 72 18.31 -9.90 -2.63
N VAL A 73 17.37 -10.80 -2.79
CA VAL A 73 16.02 -10.44 -3.26
C VAL A 73 15.28 -9.63 -2.21
N HIS A 74 15.43 -10.01 -0.91
CA HIS A 74 14.91 -9.21 0.20
C HIS A 74 15.55 -7.82 0.26
N PHE A 75 16.87 -7.73 0.09
CA PHE A 75 17.57 -6.45 0.07
C PHE A 75 17.09 -5.55 -1.07
N ARG A 76 17.03 -6.07 -2.31
CA ARG A 76 16.48 -5.31 -3.46
C ARG A 76 15.04 -4.85 -3.20
N ARG A 77 14.21 -5.73 -2.63
CA ARG A 77 12.84 -5.40 -2.23
C ARG A 77 12.81 -4.30 -1.16
N ALA A 78 13.71 -4.34 -0.20
CA ALA A 78 13.81 -3.32 0.84
C ALA A 78 14.19 -1.96 0.24
N MET A 79 15.16 -1.91 -0.67
CA MET A 79 15.57 -0.65 -1.32
C MET A 79 14.44 -0.03 -2.14
N VAL A 80 13.84 -0.82 -3.06
CA VAL A 80 12.71 -0.34 -3.89
C VAL A 80 11.51 0.01 -3.02
N GLY A 81 11.23 -0.80 -2.00
CA GLY A 81 10.13 -0.55 -1.08
C GLY A 81 10.33 0.69 -0.20
N THR A 82 11.56 0.97 0.23
CA THR A 82 11.86 2.19 0.99
C THR A 82 11.69 3.43 0.11
N ALA A 83 12.15 3.39 -1.14
CA ALA A 83 11.93 4.47 -2.09
C ALA A 83 10.43 4.68 -2.38
N GLY A 84 9.68 3.60 -2.60
CA GLY A 84 8.23 3.65 -2.76
C GLY A 84 7.51 4.17 -1.52
N MET A 85 7.97 3.78 -0.32
CA MET A 85 7.43 4.28 0.94
C MET A 85 7.70 5.78 1.11
N PHE A 86 8.87 6.26 0.72
CA PHE A 86 9.19 7.68 0.74
C PHE A 86 8.20 8.49 -0.09
N LEU A 87 7.88 8.04 -1.30
CA LEU A 87 6.89 8.69 -2.14
C LEU A 87 5.47 8.56 -1.58
N THR A 88 5.09 7.36 -1.10
CA THR A 88 3.74 7.10 -0.58
C THR A 88 3.44 7.88 0.70
N LEU A 89 4.39 8.01 1.62
CA LEU A 89 4.20 8.81 2.82
C LEU A 89 4.44 10.30 2.53
N GLY A 90 5.33 10.62 1.60
CA GLY A 90 5.60 11.98 1.16
C GLY A 90 4.39 12.64 0.52
N VAL A 91 3.66 11.93 -0.34
CA VAL A 91 2.45 12.49 -0.97
C VAL A 91 1.39 12.86 0.06
N VAL A 92 1.24 12.06 1.13
CA VAL A 92 0.29 12.34 2.23
C VAL A 92 0.65 13.61 3.01
N GLN A 93 1.94 13.95 3.07
CA GLN A 93 2.37 15.22 3.68
C GLN A 93 2.14 16.43 2.75
N ILE A 94 2.15 16.23 1.43
CA ILE A 94 1.99 17.28 0.43
C ILE A 94 0.52 17.53 0.06
N LEU A 95 -0.24 16.44 -0.13
CA LEU A 95 -1.65 16.48 -0.55
C LEU A 95 -2.60 16.19 0.61
N PRO A 96 -3.88 16.60 0.50
CA PRO A 96 -4.91 16.11 1.39
C PRO A 96 -5.06 14.58 1.30
N LEU A 97 -5.57 13.95 2.37
CA LEU A 97 -5.61 12.49 2.52
C LEU A 97 -6.42 11.77 1.42
N ALA A 98 -7.54 12.37 1.01
CA ALA A 98 -8.41 11.77 0.00
C ALA A 98 -7.72 11.74 -1.37
N GLU A 99 -7.14 12.85 -1.81
CA GLU A 99 -6.43 12.98 -3.09
C GLU A 99 -5.20 12.06 -3.14
N ALA A 100 -4.40 12.03 -2.09
CA ALA A 100 -3.27 11.11 -1.95
C ALA A 100 -3.73 9.64 -2.08
N THR A 101 -4.87 9.30 -1.46
CA THR A 101 -5.46 7.95 -1.51
C THR A 101 -5.95 7.60 -2.92
N VAL A 102 -6.66 8.52 -3.58
CA VAL A 102 -7.17 8.27 -4.95
C VAL A 102 -6.02 8.10 -5.94
N LEU A 103 -4.95 8.89 -5.84
CA LEU A 103 -3.75 8.69 -6.65
C LEU A 103 -3.14 7.30 -6.42
N GLY A 104 -3.14 6.80 -5.19
CA GLY A 104 -2.72 5.44 -4.86
C GLY A 104 -3.54 4.35 -5.57
N PHE A 105 -4.83 4.58 -5.82
CA PHE A 105 -5.68 3.63 -6.55
C PHE A 105 -5.31 3.47 -8.03
N THR A 106 -4.39 4.25 -8.55
CA THR A 106 -3.82 4.04 -9.89
C THR A 106 -2.76 2.93 -9.94
N THR A 107 -2.37 2.38 -8.79
CA THR A 107 -1.42 1.25 -8.71
C THR A 107 -1.77 0.09 -9.64
N PRO A 108 -3.02 -0.41 -9.75
CA PRO A 108 -3.36 -1.49 -10.67
C PRO A 108 -3.10 -1.14 -12.14
N VAL A 109 -3.26 0.12 -12.53
CA VAL A 109 -2.97 0.63 -13.88
C VAL A 109 -1.48 0.44 -14.19
N PHE A 110 -0.61 0.88 -13.27
CA PHE A 110 0.84 0.68 -13.42
C PHE A 110 1.24 -0.78 -13.33
N ALA A 111 0.55 -1.60 -12.52
CA ALA A 111 0.82 -3.02 -12.45
C ALA A 111 0.59 -3.71 -13.80
N VAL A 112 -0.47 -3.35 -14.54
CA VAL A 112 -0.72 -3.86 -15.90
C VAL A 112 0.38 -3.42 -16.87
N ILE A 113 0.76 -2.15 -16.86
CA ILE A 113 1.82 -1.62 -17.73
C ILE A 113 3.15 -2.35 -17.45
N LEU A 114 3.53 -2.49 -16.17
CA LEU A 114 4.75 -3.17 -15.76
C LEU A 114 4.73 -4.66 -16.08
N SER A 115 3.58 -5.34 -15.95
CA SER A 115 3.45 -6.74 -16.35
C SER A 115 3.68 -6.91 -17.85
N ALA A 116 3.14 -6.02 -18.68
CA ALA A 116 3.39 -6.04 -20.11
C ALA A 116 4.86 -5.81 -20.46
N LEU A 117 5.50 -4.82 -19.84
CA LEU A 117 6.86 -4.39 -20.18
C LEU A 117 7.94 -5.28 -19.56
N LEU A 118 7.84 -5.62 -18.27
CA LEU A 118 8.88 -6.34 -17.53
C LEU A 118 8.70 -7.85 -17.59
N LEU A 119 7.45 -8.34 -17.51
CA LEU A 119 7.16 -9.77 -17.54
C LEU A 119 6.84 -10.28 -18.94
N LYS A 120 6.72 -9.35 -19.92
CA LYS A 120 6.33 -9.65 -21.32
C LYS A 120 5.03 -10.46 -21.40
N GLU A 121 4.13 -10.24 -20.44
CA GLU A 121 2.81 -10.88 -20.41
C GLU A 121 1.93 -10.29 -21.52
N HIS A 122 1.18 -11.15 -22.22
CA HIS A 122 0.18 -10.67 -23.18
C HIS A 122 -0.98 -10.02 -22.45
N VAL A 123 -1.09 -8.69 -22.59
CA VAL A 123 -2.16 -7.90 -21.99
C VAL A 123 -3.30 -7.74 -23.00
N GLY A 124 -4.45 -8.32 -22.68
CA GLY A 124 -5.63 -8.24 -23.54
C GLY A 124 -6.21 -6.81 -23.61
N VAL A 125 -7.03 -6.56 -24.63
CA VAL A 125 -7.64 -5.23 -24.91
C VAL A 125 -8.36 -4.65 -23.70
N TRP A 126 -9.10 -5.44 -22.94
CA TRP A 126 -9.81 -5.00 -21.74
C TRP A 126 -8.91 -4.39 -20.66
N ARG A 127 -7.72 -4.94 -20.47
CA ARG A 127 -6.76 -4.37 -19.51
C ARG A 127 -6.20 -3.04 -20.02
N TRP A 128 -5.92 -2.91 -21.33
CA TRP A 128 -5.49 -1.65 -21.94
C TRP A 128 -6.59 -0.58 -21.88
N THR A 129 -7.85 -0.94 -22.11
CA THR A 129 -8.98 -0.03 -21.92
C THR A 129 -9.06 0.47 -20.49
N ALA A 130 -8.92 -0.43 -19.50
CA ALA A 130 -8.90 -0.03 -18.09
C ALA A 130 -7.69 0.88 -17.76
N VAL A 131 -6.52 0.64 -18.35
CA VAL A 131 -5.36 1.55 -18.22
C VAL A 131 -5.70 2.95 -18.73
N THR A 132 -6.29 3.04 -19.92
CA THR A 132 -6.69 4.34 -20.51
C THR A 132 -7.70 5.06 -19.61
N VAL A 133 -8.74 4.35 -19.15
CA VAL A 133 -9.75 4.91 -18.23
C VAL A 133 -9.11 5.39 -16.92
N GLY A 134 -8.19 4.61 -16.33
CA GLY A 134 -7.49 4.99 -15.10
C GLY A 134 -6.62 6.24 -15.28
N LEU A 135 -5.92 6.36 -16.41
CA LEU A 135 -5.13 7.55 -16.73
C LEU A 135 -6.02 8.79 -16.95
N LEU A 136 -7.18 8.63 -17.60
CA LEU A 136 -8.18 9.70 -17.68
C LEU A 136 -8.66 10.15 -16.30
N GLY A 137 -8.87 9.23 -15.39
CA GLY A 137 -9.22 9.55 -14.01
C GLY A 137 -8.15 10.40 -13.31
N ILE A 138 -6.85 10.10 -13.52
CA ILE A 138 -5.74 10.95 -13.02
C ILE A 138 -5.83 12.36 -13.63
N VAL A 139 -6.04 12.46 -14.94
CA VAL A 139 -6.14 13.75 -15.62
C VAL A 139 -7.31 14.57 -15.09
N ILE A 140 -8.45 13.96 -14.78
CA ILE A 140 -9.60 14.64 -14.18
C ILE A 140 -9.24 15.18 -12.79
N ILE A 141 -8.55 14.38 -11.96
CA ILE A 141 -8.12 14.79 -10.62
C ILE A 141 -7.07 15.89 -10.68
N ALA A 142 -6.14 15.80 -11.63
CA ALA A 142 -5.07 16.77 -11.85
C ALA A 142 -5.50 17.99 -12.70
N GLY A 143 -6.75 18.04 -13.13
CA GLY A 143 -7.24 19.01 -14.12
C GLY A 143 -7.09 20.48 -13.71
N PRO A 144 -7.17 21.42 -14.66
CA PRO A 144 -6.88 22.85 -14.47
C PRO A 144 -7.87 23.58 -13.52
N ALA A 145 -9.00 22.97 -13.20
CA ALA A 145 -9.93 23.46 -12.19
C ALA A 145 -9.38 23.30 -10.75
N GLN A 146 -8.28 22.60 -10.58
CA GLN A 146 -7.59 22.33 -9.31
C GLN A 146 -6.33 23.19 -9.17
N ALA A 147 -6.45 24.49 -9.29
CA ALA A 147 -5.35 25.42 -8.96
C ALA A 147 -4.81 25.26 -7.51
N GLU A 148 -5.51 24.48 -6.68
CA GLU A 148 -5.19 24.26 -5.28
C GLU A 148 -4.24 23.08 -5.02
N LEU A 149 -4.15 22.09 -5.94
CA LEU A 149 -3.25 20.96 -5.76
C LEU A 149 -1.87 21.22 -6.37
N PRO A 150 -0.79 21.14 -5.59
CA PRO A 150 0.54 21.35 -6.12
C PRO A 150 0.91 20.24 -7.13
N ALA A 151 1.39 20.62 -8.30
CA ALA A 151 1.80 19.69 -9.38
C ALA A 151 2.85 18.68 -8.89
N LEU A 152 3.74 19.12 -7.96
CA LEU A 152 4.69 18.23 -7.30
C LEU A 152 3.98 17.10 -6.54
N GLY A 153 2.90 17.43 -5.80
CA GLY A 153 2.12 16.44 -5.05
C GLY A 153 1.50 15.38 -5.96
N ILE A 154 0.95 15.80 -7.10
CA ILE A 154 0.38 14.89 -8.11
C ILE A 154 1.49 13.99 -8.68
N ALA A 155 2.63 14.56 -9.07
CA ALA A 155 3.77 13.81 -9.60
C ALA A 155 4.31 12.77 -8.58
N VAL A 156 4.43 13.18 -7.31
CA VAL A 156 4.84 12.27 -6.21
C VAL A 156 3.83 11.16 -6.00
N GLY A 157 2.51 11.47 -6.04
CA GLY A 157 1.43 10.48 -5.89
C GLY A 157 1.40 9.46 -7.02
N VAL A 158 1.53 9.90 -8.26
CA VAL A 158 1.63 9.02 -9.44
C VAL A 158 2.91 8.17 -9.36
N GLY A 159 4.04 8.78 -9.00
CA GLY A 159 5.30 8.07 -8.77
C GLY A 159 5.20 7.04 -7.64
N ALA A 160 4.48 7.35 -6.56
CA ALA A 160 4.19 6.42 -5.47
C ALA A 160 3.42 5.20 -5.97
N ALA A 161 2.35 5.40 -6.74
CA ALA A 161 1.55 4.31 -7.31
C ALA A 161 2.38 3.41 -8.26
N PHE A 162 3.25 4.00 -9.07
CA PHE A 162 4.20 3.27 -9.91
C PHE A 162 5.15 2.40 -9.06
N MET A 163 5.74 2.97 -8.01
CA MET A 163 6.65 2.25 -7.12
C MET A 163 5.94 1.13 -6.36
N VAL A 164 4.70 1.35 -5.91
CA VAL A 164 3.87 0.31 -5.26
C VAL A 164 3.56 -0.82 -6.24
N ALA A 165 3.29 -0.52 -7.51
CA ALA A 165 3.11 -1.54 -8.54
C ALA A 165 4.39 -2.35 -8.77
N LEU A 166 5.55 -1.71 -8.84
CA LEU A 166 6.85 -2.39 -8.97
C LEU A 166 7.13 -3.29 -7.76
N VAL A 167 6.84 -2.81 -6.56
CA VAL A 167 6.92 -3.58 -5.31
C VAL A 167 5.99 -4.79 -5.35
N SER A 168 4.78 -4.65 -5.89
CA SER A 168 3.81 -5.75 -5.98
C SER A 168 4.33 -6.89 -6.86
N ILE A 169 5.05 -6.60 -7.93
CA ILE A 169 5.72 -7.63 -8.77
C ILE A 169 6.80 -8.37 -7.95
N GLN A 170 7.60 -7.64 -7.17
CA GLN A 170 8.62 -8.26 -6.32
C GLN A 170 7.99 -9.11 -5.20
N LEU A 171 6.88 -8.67 -4.62
CA LEU A 171 6.13 -9.43 -3.61
C LEU A 171 5.53 -10.70 -4.19
N ARG A 172 5.05 -10.65 -5.45
CA ARG A 172 4.57 -11.85 -6.16
C ARG A 172 5.68 -12.89 -6.35
N ASP A 173 6.92 -12.46 -6.66
CA ASP A 173 8.07 -13.35 -6.78
C ASP A 173 8.49 -13.94 -5.41
N LEU A 174 8.61 -13.10 -4.38
CA LEU A 174 8.95 -13.54 -3.02
C LEU A 174 7.90 -14.46 -2.41
N GLY A 175 6.61 -14.17 -2.62
CA GLY A 175 5.50 -14.96 -2.09
C GLY A 175 5.43 -16.41 -2.59
N ARG A 176 6.22 -16.77 -3.61
CA ARG A 176 6.36 -18.15 -4.09
C ARG A 176 7.26 -19.01 -3.21
N THR A 177 8.17 -18.39 -2.47
CA THR A 177 9.24 -19.10 -1.74
C THR A 177 9.31 -18.71 -0.26
N GLU A 178 8.76 -17.57 0.11
CA GLU A 178 8.92 -16.97 1.44
C GLU A 178 7.57 -16.84 2.16
N GLU A 179 7.59 -16.98 3.47
CA GLU A 179 6.41 -16.70 4.28
C GLU A 179 6.12 -15.19 4.37
N PRO A 180 4.86 -14.76 4.41
CA PRO A 180 4.50 -13.33 4.47
C PRO A 180 5.15 -12.58 5.62
N LEU A 181 5.21 -13.18 6.82
CA LEU A 181 5.86 -12.55 7.99
C LEU A 181 7.36 -12.37 7.80
N THR A 182 8.01 -13.34 7.14
CA THR A 182 9.45 -13.25 6.79
C THR A 182 9.69 -12.07 5.83
N VAL A 183 8.84 -11.91 4.81
CA VAL A 183 8.95 -10.80 3.87
C VAL A 183 8.76 -9.44 4.56
N VAL A 184 7.78 -9.33 5.47
CA VAL A 184 7.53 -8.11 6.25
C VAL A 184 8.71 -7.84 7.18
N PHE A 185 9.21 -8.84 7.89
CA PHE A 185 10.34 -8.71 8.80
C PHE A 185 11.59 -8.20 8.08
N TYR A 186 12.00 -8.86 6.97
CA TYR A 186 13.18 -8.45 6.22
C TYR A 186 13.04 -7.06 5.63
N PHE A 187 11.85 -6.70 5.15
CA PHE A 187 11.60 -5.33 4.69
C PHE A 187 11.83 -4.32 5.80
N SER A 188 11.26 -4.55 6.97
CA SER A 188 11.39 -3.66 8.12
C SER A 188 12.82 -3.64 8.67
N ALA A 189 13.43 -4.81 8.85
CA ALA A 189 14.77 -4.94 9.42
C ALA A 189 15.89 -4.39 8.51
N MET A 190 15.72 -4.46 7.18
CA MET A 190 16.70 -3.91 6.24
C MET A 190 16.48 -2.43 5.95
N SER A 191 15.23 -1.95 5.99
CA SER A 191 14.94 -0.54 5.77
C SER A 191 15.25 0.34 6.99
N ALA A 192 15.02 -0.16 8.21
CA ALA A 192 15.22 0.61 9.43
C ALA A 192 16.69 1.09 9.60
N PRO A 193 17.75 0.26 9.44
CA PRO A 193 19.12 0.75 9.53
C PRO A 193 19.47 1.80 8.48
N LEU A 194 18.96 1.65 7.24
CA LEU A 194 19.15 2.64 6.20
C LEU A 194 18.53 3.98 6.58
N LEU A 195 17.32 3.96 7.12
CA LEU A 195 16.61 5.16 7.55
C LEU A 195 17.23 5.77 8.81
N ALA A 196 17.83 4.95 9.69
CA ALA A 196 18.55 5.41 10.87
C ALA A 196 19.71 6.35 10.55
N LEU A 197 20.35 6.19 9.37
CA LEU A 197 21.43 7.08 8.93
C LEU A 197 20.94 8.53 8.78
N PHE A 198 19.68 8.73 8.42
CA PHE A 198 19.11 10.07 8.29
C PHE A 198 18.80 10.72 9.65
N LEU A 199 18.58 9.91 10.71
CA LEU A 199 18.27 10.44 12.05
C LEU A 199 19.42 11.28 12.63
N PHE A 200 20.66 10.98 12.29
CA PHE A 200 21.81 11.76 12.75
C PHE A 200 21.77 13.22 12.27
N HIS A 201 21.03 13.50 11.19
CA HIS A 201 20.93 14.84 10.61
C HIS A 201 19.53 15.45 10.79
N THR A 202 18.51 14.64 11.08
CA THR A 202 17.11 15.08 11.10
C THR A 202 16.41 14.77 12.42
N GLY A 203 17.06 14.11 13.36
CA GLY A 203 16.47 13.75 14.65
C GLY A 203 16.02 14.99 15.42
N VAL A 204 14.74 15.05 15.79
CA VAL A 204 14.12 16.13 16.55
C VAL A 204 13.70 15.62 17.93
N HIS A 205 13.79 16.46 18.93
CA HIS A 205 13.22 16.12 20.24
C HIS A 205 11.69 16.13 20.17
N HIS A 206 11.08 15.05 20.59
CA HIS A 206 9.62 14.88 20.60
C HIS A 206 9.06 15.02 22.02
N ASP A 207 7.91 15.65 22.11
CA ASP A 207 7.05 15.58 23.27
C ASP A 207 6.36 14.20 23.38
N ALA A 208 5.64 13.96 24.47
CA ALA A 208 4.93 12.69 24.67
C ALA A 208 3.92 12.39 23.55
N VAL A 209 3.29 13.42 22.98
CA VAL A 209 2.32 13.29 21.88
C VAL A 209 3.03 12.87 20.59
N GLY A 210 4.20 13.44 20.30
CA GLY A 210 5.02 13.05 19.15
C GLY A 210 5.44 11.59 19.20
N TRP A 211 5.91 11.13 20.36
CA TRP A 211 6.24 9.72 20.58
C TRP A 211 5.03 8.80 20.43
N LEU A 212 3.86 9.22 20.93
CA LEU A 212 2.62 8.45 20.78
C LEU A 212 2.19 8.35 19.31
N MET A 213 2.37 9.42 18.52
CA MET A 213 2.08 9.39 17.07
C MET A 213 3.03 8.43 16.34
N LEU A 214 4.34 8.47 16.61
CA LEU A 214 5.32 7.58 16.00
C LEU A 214 5.06 6.12 16.35
N LEU A 215 4.73 5.83 17.61
CA LEU A 215 4.31 4.50 18.05
C LEU A 215 3.03 4.06 17.32
N GLY A 216 2.03 4.96 17.25
CA GLY A 216 0.79 4.72 16.54
C GLY A 216 0.99 4.37 15.07
N ILE A 217 1.89 5.07 14.38
CA ILE A 217 2.25 4.81 12.98
C ILE A 217 2.82 3.39 12.83
N GLY A 218 3.76 3.01 13.67
CA GLY A 218 4.37 1.67 13.62
C GLY A 218 3.37 0.56 13.91
N VAL A 219 2.58 0.71 14.96
CA VAL A 219 1.58 -0.27 15.38
C VAL A 219 0.43 -0.37 14.39
N ALA A 220 -0.13 0.75 13.93
CA ALA A 220 -1.21 0.74 12.94
C ALA A 220 -0.74 0.17 11.59
N GLY A 221 0.49 0.49 11.17
CA GLY A 221 1.09 -0.07 9.97
C GLY A 221 1.28 -1.59 10.05
N LEU A 222 1.76 -2.10 11.19
CA LEU A 222 1.89 -3.55 11.42
C LEU A 222 0.51 -4.22 11.47
N ALA A 223 -0.44 -3.65 12.21
CA ALA A 223 -1.80 -4.17 12.32
C ALA A 223 -2.47 -4.26 10.94
N ALA A 224 -2.37 -3.21 10.12
CA ALA A 224 -2.88 -3.22 8.76
C ALA A 224 -2.29 -4.37 7.94
N GLN A 225 -0.98 -4.58 7.98
CA GLN A 225 -0.28 -5.64 7.25
C GLN A 225 -0.73 -7.04 7.69
N VAL A 226 -0.83 -7.27 9.00
CA VAL A 226 -1.28 -8.56 9.55
C VAL A 226 -2.72 -8.85 9.17
N LEU A 227 -3.62 -7.86 9.32
CA LEU A 227 -5.02 -7.99 8.98
C LEU A 227 -5.23 -8.20 7.46
N MET A 228 -4.48 -7.49 6.61
CA MET A 228 -4.50 -7.69 5.16
C MET A 228 -4.09 -9.12 4.78
N THR A 229 -3.03 -9.63 5.38
CA THR A 229 -2.54 -10.98 5.12
C THR A 229 -3.53 -12.04 5.61
N ALA A 230 -4.13 -11.84 6.80
CA ALA A 230 -5.14 -12.73 7.35
C ALA A 230 -6.41 -12.76 6.49
N ALA A 231 -6.85 -11.61 5.99
CA ALA A 231 -8.01 -11.51 5.09
C ALA A 231 -7.80 -12.33 3.80
N LEU A 232 -6.62 -12.23 3.18
CA LEU A 232 -6.27 -12.98 1.96
C LEU A 232 -6.16 -14.50 2.17
N ARG A 233 -5.89 -14.95 3.41
CA ARG A 233 -5.88 -16.38 3.75
C ARG A 233 -7.28 -16.98 3.94
N LEU A 234 -8.28 -16.15 4.26
CA LEU A 234 -9.63 -16.59 4.65
C LEU A 234 -10.69 -16.31 3.58
N GLY A 235 -10.37 -15.54 2.57
CA GLY A 235 -11.33 -15.15 1.53
C GLY A 235 -10.73 -15.13 0.12
N ARG A 236 -11.62 -15.11 -0.87
CA ARG A 236 -11.21 -14.99 -2.27
C ARG A 236 -10.60 -13.61 -2.52
N VAL A 237 -9.44 -13.58 -3.15
CA VAL A 237 -8.68 -12.35 -3.43
C VAL A 237 -9.54 -11.28 -4.11
N SER A 238 -10.33 -11.67 -5.13
CA SER A 238 -11.21 -10.76 -5.88
C SER A 238 -12.27 -10.06 -5.02
N SER A 239 -12.83 -10.75 -4.04
CA SER A 239 -13.84 -10.16 -3.14
C SER A 239 -13.21 -9.27 -2.07
N VAL A 240 -12.03 -9.67 -1.58
CA VAL A 240 -11.33 -8.99 -0.49
C VAL A 240 -10.73 -7.66 -0.95
N ILE A 241 -10.15 -7.60 -2.16
CA ILE A 241 -9.52 -6.39 -2.70
C ILE A 241 -10.52 -5.24 -2.93
N VAL A 242 -11.79 -5.55 -3.20
CA VAL A 242 -12.81 -4.51 -3.35
C VAL A 242 -12.94 -3.64 -2.09
N MET A 243 -12.66 -4.21 -0.91
CA MET A 243 -12.65 -3.46 0.35
C MET A 243 -11.55 -2.41 0.43
N ASP A 244 -10.50 -2.48 -0.40
CA ASP A 244 -9.42 -1.49 -0.39
C ASP A 244 -9.92 -0.09 -0.77
N TYR A 245 -10.94 -0.02 -1.62
CA TYR A 245 -11.55 1.25 -2.00
C TYR A 245 -12.28 1.93 -0.84
N SER A 246 -12.63 1.21 0.24
CA SER A 246 -13.15 1.81 1.47
C SER A 246 -12.16 2.77 2.12
N GLN A 247 -10.86 2.65 1.82
CA GLN A 247 -9.83 3.56 2.31
C GLN A 247 -10.12 5.02 1.93
N LEU A 248 -10.73 5.27 0.75
CA LEU A 248 -11.14 6.62 0.36
C LEU A 248 -12.18 7.20 1.33
N GLY A 249 -13.16 6.39 1.73
CA GLY A 249 -14.16 6.84 2.71
C GLY A 249 -13.52 7.25 4.05
N TRP A 250 -12.58 6.45 4.54
CA TRP A 250 -11.83 6.77 5.77
C TRP A 250 -10.92 7.98 5.58
N ALA A 251 -10.20 8.08 4.46
CA ALA A 251 -9.34 9.23 4.17
C ALA A 251 -10.14 10.54 4.07
N THR A 252 -11.33 10.50 3.45
CA THR A 252 -12.25 11.63 3.39
C THR A 252 -12.78 11.99 4.78
N LEU A 253 -13.16 10.99 5.59
CA LEU A 253 -13.65 11.20 6.95
C LEU A 253 -12.59 11.88 7.82
N TRP A 254 -11.34 11.39 7.80
CA TRP A 254 -10.24 12.01 8.54
C TRP A 254 -9.88 13.39 7.99
N GLY A 255 -9.92 13.58 6.67
CA GLY A 255 -9.71 14.87 6.02
C GLY A 255 -10.70 15.92 6.51
N TRP A 256 -11.97 15.53 6.62
CA TRP A 256 -13.02 16.40 7.12
C TRP A 256 -12.93 16.64 8.64
N LEU A 257 -12.84 15.56 9.45
CA LEU A 257 -12.88 15.68 10.92
C LEU A 257 -11.65 16.36 11.52
N VAL A 258 -10.48 16.20 10.93
CA VAL A 258 -9.22 16.65 11.52
C VAL A 258 -8.67 17.91 10.85
N PHE A 259 -8.89 18.05 9.53
CA PHE A 259 -8.34 19.14 8.72
C PHE A 259 -9.41 20.06 8.15
N ASP A 260 -10.70 19.84 8.45
CA ASP A 260 -11.85 20.56 7.88
C ASP A 260 -11.79 20.66 6.34
N HIS A 261 -11.25 19.60 5.70
CA HIS A 261 -11.03 19.55 4.26
C HIS A 261 -11.88 18.45 3.63
N LEU A 262 -12.79 18.84 2.74
CA LEU A 262 -13.55 17.91 1.89
C LEU A 262 -12.91 17.89 0.49
N PRO A 263 -12.87 16.71 -0.16
CA PRO A 263 -12.38 16.60 -1.52
C PRO A 263 -13.17 17.50 -2.48
N PRO A 264 -12.50 18.16 -3.42
CA PRO A 264 -13.16 18.98 -4.43
C PRO A 264 -13.94 18.13 -5.46
N SER A 265 -14.81 18.79 -6.23
CA SER A 265 -15.70 18.11 -7.19
C SER A 265 -14.95 17.24 -8.21
N THR A 266 -13.76 17.64 -8.61
CA THR A 266 -12.93 16.86 -9.56
C THR A 266 -12.45 15.54 -8.94
N THR A 267 -12.14 15.52 -7.64
CA THR A 267 -11.82 14.27 -6.91
C THR A 267 -13.06 13.37 -6.84
N TRP A 268 -14.25 13.93 -6.59
CA TRP A 268 -15.50 13.17 -6.58
C TRP A 268 -15.86 12.58 -7.95
N ILE A 269 -15.45 13.23 -9.06
CA ILE A 269 -15.65 12.72 -10.43
C ILE A 269 -14.52 11.73 -10.80
N GLY A 270 -13.27 12.08 -10.54
CA GLY A 270 -12.11 11.29 -10.94
C GLY A 270 -11.93 10.01 -10.14
N ALA A 271 -12.27 10.02 -8.82
CA ALA A 271 -12.12 8.84 -7.98
C ALA A 271 -12.98 7.65 -8.44
N PRO A 272 -14.27 7.77 -8.76
CA PRO A 272 -15.06 6.69 -9.34
C PRO A 272 -14.47 6.14 -10.65
N VAL A 273 -13.88 7.00 -11.49
CA VAL A 273 -13.25 6.59 -12.75
C VAL A 273 -12.01 5.73 -12.49
N VAL A 274 -11.14 6.14 -11.57
CA VAL A 274 -9.96 5.36 -11.16
C VAL A 274 -10.37 4.05 -10.51
N ILE A 275 -11.36 4.07 -9.62
CA ILE A 275 -11.90 2.88 -8.95
C ILE A 275 -12.48 1.91 -9.99
N ALA A 276 -13.28 2.40 -10.94
CA ALA A 276 -13.84 1.57 -12.00
C ALA A 276 -12.75 0.89 -12.85
N ALA A 277 -11.70 1.62 -13.22
CA ALA A 277 -10.54 1.07 -13.91
C ALA A 277 -9.88 -0.07 -13.12
N GLY A 278 -9.62 0.13 -11.83
CA GLY A 278 -9.05 -0.89 -10.94
C GLY A 278 -9.95 -2.13 -10.79
N LEU A 279 -11.26 -1.93 -10.67
CA LEU A 279 -12.24 -3.02 -10.61
C LEU A 279 -12.32 -3.84 -11.91
N ILE A 280 -12.25 -3.17 -13.07
CA ILE A 280 -12.21 -3.84 -14.38
C ILE A 280 -10.94 -4.72 -14.48
N ILE A 281 -9.78 -4.21 -14.06
CA ILE A 281 -8.53 -4.98 -14.03
C ILE A 281 -8.68 -6.20 -13.12
N ALA A 282 -9.13 -6.03 -11.88
CA ALA A 282 -9.30 -7.11 -10.91
C ALA A 282 -10.31 -8.18 -11.39
N TRP A 283 -11.41 -7.75 -12.00
CA TRP A 283 -12.41 -8.66 -12.57
C TRP A 283 -11.83 -9.50 -13.71
N ARG A 284 -11.09 -8.89 -14.64
CA ARG A 284 -10.48 -9.61 -15.77
C ARG A 284 -9.37 -10.57 -15.34
N GLU A 285 -8.58 -10.21 -14.33
CA GLU A 285 -7.61 -11.15 -13.74
C GLU A 285 -8.31 -12.38 -13.16
N HIS A 286 -9.44 -12.16 -12.48
CA HIS A 286 -10.22 -13.26 -11.93
C HIS A 286 -10.81 -14.18 -13.01
N VAL A 287 -11.37 -13.61 -14.10
CA VAL A 287 -11.90 -14.39 -15.22
C VAL A 287 -10.79 -15.21 -15.88
N HIS A 288 -9.64 -14.58 -16.15
CA HIS A 288 -8.52 -15.27 -16.80
C HIS A 288 -7.93 -16.40 -15.94
N ALA A 289 -7.85 -16.20 -14.62
CA ALA A 289 -7.43 -17.26 -13.71
C ALA A 289 -8.39 -18.47 -13.72
N ARG A 290 -9.68 -18.26 -13.91
CA ARG A 290 -10.67 -19.35 -14.05
C ARG A 290 -10.53 -20.08 -15.39
N GLU A 291 -10.38 -19.36 -16.49
CA GLU A 291 -10.20 -19.93 -17.83
C GLU A 291 -8.97 -20.84 -17.88
N THR A 292 -7.87 -20.46 -17.19
CA THR A 292 -6.65 -21.27 -17.12
C THR A 292 -6.79 -22.52 -16.25
N GLN A 293 -7.71 -22.53 -15.29
CA GLN A 293 -8.00 -23.69 -14.44
C GLN A 293 -9.01 -24.67 -15.08
N THR A 294 -9.83 -24.20 -16.00
CA THR A 294 -10.89 -25.01 -16.65
C THR A 294 -10.55 -25.50 -18.04
N GLY A 295 -9.42 -25.17 -18.63
CA GLY A 295 -8.95 -25.71 -19.92
C GLY A 295 -7.69 -26.58 -19.73
N PRO A 296 -7.52 -27.72 -20.47
CA PRO A 296 -8.49 -28.57 -21.12
C PRO A 296 -8.59 -29.96 -20.44
N LEU A 297 -9.73 -30.28 -19.87
CA LEU A 297 -10.07 -31.68 -19.50
C LEU A 297 -10.74 -32.45 -20.67
N LEU A 298 -10.66 -31.92 -21.89
CA LEU A 298 -11.22 -32.55 -23.09
C LEU A 298 -10.20 -32.50 -24.23
N ALA A 299 -9.24 -33.44 -24.19
CA ALA A 299 -8.53 -33.97 -25.35
C ALA A 299 -8.07 -35.42 -25.06
#